data_fb0a00f7e575dc079611dee74fc6c95e
#
_entry.id   fb0a00f7e575dc079611dee74fc6c95e
#
_cell.length_a   1.000
_cell.length_b   1.000
_cell.length_c   1.000
_cell.angle_alpha   90.00
_cell.angle_beta   90.00
_cell.angle_gamma   90.00
#
_symmetry.space_group_name_H-M   'P 1'
#
loop_
_entity.id
_entity.type
_entity.pdbx_description
1 polymer ?
#
loop_
_entity_poly.entity_id
_entity_poly.type
_entity_poly.pdbx_seq_one_letter_code
_entity_poly.pdbx_strand_id
1 'polypeptide(L)'
;MAHFVVNNFTVETILSNIKSGSIAIPEMQRPFVWDSSKVRDLIDSLYKGFPVGYIITWQNPDVKLKDGTKSVGKMVLIDGQQRITAMAAAIVGQEVLDEHYKWKRISIAFNPLEEKFEVANNAILKSSKWISDIAPVLEPAFDTFSFVMDYCQKNEISDQMSQINNIINRLRSIQNISLGVITLDSTLDIDSVTEIFIRINSKGVVLSQADFAMSKISSNETYSGNITRKTIDYFCHLLESPEDLKDIKNSDTVFASLPEFDAIKWAATKSNPIYKTTYNDILRVAFTYKFKRGRLADLVSLLSGRDFETREFKIEIEEDSFKQLHEAVLQAVNQTNYERYLMIVRSTGIVRKSLIRSQNVLNFGYALYLALRERKIDSNEIEQIVRRWLALTILTGRYSSSPESSFDYDIKRFFSYDDPTEYLKLTEAGELSDAFWKVNLVQRLNTSVASSPYFNMFLVAQVKGHDRGFLSTQVDVESMLENRGDIHHLFPKNYLTKNGVPQSMYNQVANYVFLQQEINIKIR
;
A
#
# COMPACT_ATOMS: atom_id res chain seq x y z
N MET A 1 8.09 32.85 -9.95
CA MET A 1 8.02 33.08 -8.49
C MET A 1 8.32 31.76 -7.79
N ALA A 2 8.85 31.76 -6.57
CA ALA A 2 9.02 30.52 -5.84
C ALA A 2 7.63 29.98 -5.45
N HIS A 3 7.36 28.71 -5.73
CA HIS A 3 6.10 28.06 -5.44
C HIS A 3 6.07 27.41 -4.04
N PHE A 4 6.96 27.83 -3.17
CA PHE A 4 7.05 27.32 -1.80
C PHE A 4 7.71 28.36 -0.87
N VAL A 5 7.44 28.22 0.42
CA VAL A 5 8.09 28.98 1.50
C VAL A 5 8.73 27.98 2.46
N VAL A 6 9.92 28.30 2.94
CA VAL A 6 10.58 27.52 3.99
C VAL A 6 10.48 28.28 5.30
N ASN A 7 9.79 27.66 6.26
CA ASN A 7 9.64 28.17 7.62
C ASN A 7 10.40 27.27 8.60
N ASN A 8 10.82 27.84 9.71
CA ASN A 8 11.38 27.07 10.82
C ASN A 8 10.36 27.05 11.97
N PHE A 9 9.88 25.87 12.32
CA PHE A 9 9.02 25.68 13.48
C PHE A 9 9.73 24.82 14.52
N THR A 10 9.53 25.11 15.79
CA THR A 10 10.01 24.24 16.86
C THR A 10 9.21 22.93 16.86
N VAL A 11 9.81 21.88 17.40
CA VAL A 11 9.13 20.59 17.61
C VAL A 11 7.79 20.81 18.36
N GLU A 12 7.80 21.63 19.42
CA GLU A 12 6.60 21.99 20.17
C GLU A 12 5.53 22.67 19.30
N THR A 13 5.93 23.63 18.46
CA THR A 13 5.01 24.32 17.54
C THR A 13 4.38 23.36 16.55
N ILE A 14 5.16 22.43 15.98
CA ILE A 14 4.66 21.42 15.04
C ILE A 14 3.64 20.51 15.70
N LEU A 15 3.97 19.99 16.89
CA LEU A 15 3.07 19.11 17.66
C LEU A 15 1.79 19.84 18.07
N SER A 16 1.87 21.12 18.45
CA SER A 16 0.73 21.97 18.77
C SER A 16 -0.17 22.22 17.55
N ASN A 17 0.43 22.51 16.37
CA ASN A 17 -0.33 22.74 15.13
C ASN A 17 -1.07 21.48 14.65
N ILE A 18 -0.51 20.30 14.91
CA ILE A 18 -1.19 19.03 14.66
C ILE A 18 -2.35 18.83 15.63
N LYS A 19 -2.10 19.04 16.90
CA LYS A 19 -3.16 18.91 17.94
C LYS A 19 -4.33 19.86 17.70
N SER A 20 -4.07 21.07 17.20
CA SER A 20 -5.11 22.05 16.85
C SER A 20 -5.77 21.77 15.49
N GLY A 21 -5.25 20.83 14.69
CA GLY A 21 -5.73 20.55 13.33
C GLY A 21 -5.34 21.60 12.29
N SER A 22 -4.46 22.55 12.63
CA SER A 22 -3.90 23.54 11.68
C SER A 22 -3.00 22.87 10.63
N ILE A 23 -2.28 21.82 11.04
CA ILE A 23 -1.65 20.88 10.12
C ILE A 23 -2.53 19.63 10.12
N ALA A 24 -3.25 19.41 9.03
CA ALA A 24 -3.98 18.17 8.82
C ALA A 24 -2.97 17.10 8.43
N ILE A 25 -2.76 16.14 9.31
CA ILE A 25 -2.17 14.87 8.94
C ILE A 25 -3.28 14.15 8.18
N PRO A 26 -3.08 13.76 6.89
CA PRO A 26 -4.02 12.91 6.21
C PRO A 26 -4.20 11.67 7.09
N GLU A 27 -5.37 11.47 7.57
CA GLU A 27 -5.79 10.71 8.73
C GLU A 27 -4.76 9.68 9.20
N MET A 28 -4.28 9.78 10.44
CA MET A 28 -3.23 8.93 11.05
C MET A 28 -3.60 7.43 11.11
N GLN A 29 -4.38 6.96 10.17
CA GLN A 29 -4.91 5.60 10.12
C GLN A 29 -4.05 4.61 9.35
N ARG A 30 -2.94 5.04 8.76
CA ARG A 30 -1.90 4.05 8.45
C ARG A 30 -1.27 3.63 9.78
N PRO A 31 -1.21 2.34 10.05
CA PRO A 31 -0.47 1.83 11.19
C PRO A 31 0.90 2.48 11.25
N PHE A 32 1.36 2.77 12.46
CA PHE A 32 2.70 3.30 12.63
C PHE A 32 3.71 2.21 12.25
N VAL A 33 4.42 2.42 11.15
CA VAL A 33 5.32 1.39 10.57
C VAL A 33 6.77 1.50 11.04
N TRP A 34 7.13 2.56 11.77
CA TRP A 34 8.46 2.65 12.36
C TRP A 34 8.56 1.73 13.57
N ASP A 35 9.63 0.94 13.63
CA ASP A 35 9.99 0.25 14.86
C ASP A 35 10.45 1.25 15.95
N SER A 36 10.38 0.81 17.20
CA SER A 36 10.72 1.68 18.34
C SER A 36 12.19 2.12 18.32
N SER A 37 13.08 1.41 17.64
CA SER A 37 14.51 1.79 17.52
C SER A 37 14.68 2.99 16.59
N LYS A 38 13.90 3.09 15.51
CA LYS A 38 13.89 4.30 14.66
C LYS A 38 13.35 5.52 15.39
N VAL A 39 12.37 5.33 16.28
CA VAL A 39 11.88 6.42 17.15
C VAL A 39 13.00 6.88 18.09
N ARG A 40 13.68 5.95 18.74
CA ARG A 40 14.86 6.25 19.58
C ARG A 40 15.92 7.04 18.80
N ASP A 41 16.27 6.61 17.60
CA ASP A 41 17.31 7.24 16.78
C ASP A 41 16.90 8.65 16.33
N LEU A 42 15.60 8.89 16.09
CA LEU A 42 15.08 10.24 15.85
C LEU A 42 15.27 11.15 17.07
N ILE A 43 14.90 10.68 18.27
CA ILE A 43 15.03 11.45 19.51
C ILE A 43 16.51 11.72 19.83
N ASP A 44 17.38 10.72 19.65
CA ASP A 44 18.83 10.89 19.82
C ASP A 44 19.40 11.94 18.85
N SER A 45 18.92 11.93 17.59
CA SER A 45 19.32 12.93 16.59
C SER A 45 18.88 14.34 16.97
N LEU A 46 17.64 14.50 17.47
CA LEU A 46 17.17 15.80 17.97
C LEU A 46 18.01 16.27 19.16
N TYR A 47 18.29 15.40 20.11
CA TYR A 47 19.12 15.72 21.29
C TYR A 47 20.54 16.19 20.90
N LYS A 48 21.13 15.57 19.88
CA LYS A 48 22.45 15.91 19.33
C LYS A 48 22.44 17.11 18.40
N GLY A 49 21.28 17.65 18.06
CA GLY A 49 21.13 18.75 17.11
C GLY A 49 21.42 18.34 15.66
N PHE A 50 21.26 17.05 15.34
CA PHE A 50 21.46 16.57 13.97
C PHE A 50 20.21 16.86 13.12
N PRO A 51 20.39 17.13 11.80
CA PRO A 51 19.27 17.37 10.92
C PRO A 51 18.44 16.08 10.74
N VAL A 52 17.13 16.18 11.00
CA VAL A 52 16.18 15.06 10.87
C VAL A 52 15.33 15.13 9.60
N GLY A 53 15.70 16.04 8.69
CA GLY A 53 15.00 16.27 7.42
C GLY A 53 13.88 17.30 7.52
N TYR A 54 13.31 17.66 6.36
CA TYR A 54 12.23 18.63 6.25
C TYR A 54 10.87 17.96 6.43
N ILE A 55 9.92 18.73 6.92
CA ILE A 55 8.49 18.42 6.85
C ILE A 55 7.94 19.18 5.65
N ILE A 56 7.12 18.54 4.81
CA ILE A 56 6.53 19.16 3.64
C ILE A 56 5.02 19.24 3.84
N THR A 57 4.49 20.44 3.74
CA THR A 57 3.06 20.73 3.81
C THR A 57 2.62 21.40 2.52
N TRP A 58 1.36 21.26 2.19
CA TRP A 58 0.72 21.94 1.09
C TRP A 58 -0.46 22.75 1.59
N GLN A 59 -0.54 24.00 1.22
CA GLN A 59 -1.65 24.87 1.57
C GLN A 59 -2.86 24.51 0.69
N ASN A 60 -3.86 23.84 1.26
CA ASN A 60 -5.05 23.45 0.49
C ASN A 60 -6.01 24.65 0.36
N PRO A 61 -6.33 25.11 -0.87
CA PRO A 61 -7.12 26.31 -1.07
C PRO A 61 -8.61 26.19 -0.73
N ASP A 62 -9.17 24.97 -0.65
CA ASP A 62 -10.63 24.80 -0.66
C ASP A 62 -11.16 23.76 0.34
N VAL A 63 -11.24 24.12 1.61
CA VAL A 63 -12.15 23.41 2.52
C VAL A 63 -13.24 24.40 2.94
N LYS A 64 -14.47 24.26 2.42
CA LYS A 64 -15.64 24.90 3.03
C LYS A 64 -15.90 24.22 4.37
N LEU A 65 -15.89 25.02 5.43
CA LEU A 65 -16.31 24.58 6.74
C LEU A 65 -17.82 24.32 6.76
N LYS A 66 -18.30 23.49 7.71
CA LYS A 66 -19.72 23.15 7.89
C LYS A 66 -20.65 24.38 8.05
N ASP A 67 -20.10 25.54 8.33
CA ASP A 67 -20.81 26.82 8.49
C ASP A 67 -20.86 27.66 7.18
N GLY A 68 -20.36 27.12 6.07
CA GLY A 68 -20.34 27.80 4.77
C GLY A 68 -19.22 28.83 4.61
N THR A 69 -18.39 29.06 5.62
CA THR A 69 -17.22 29.94 5.53
C THR A 69 -16.04 29.24 4.85
N LYS A 70 -15.23 29.98 4.07
CA LYS A 70 -13.95 29.43 3.58
C LYS A 70 -13.00 29.30 4.75
N SER A 71 -12.55 28.09 5.06
CA SER A 71 -11.45 27.93 5.98
C SER A 71 -10.21 28.58 5.38
N VAL A 72 -9.49 29.36 6.17
CA VAL A 72 -8.07 29.62 5.91
C VAL A 72 -7.42 28.25 5.82
N GLY A 73 -6.94 27.87 4.63
CA GLY A 73 -6.65 26.49 4.27
C GLY A 73 -5.79 25.79 5.31
N LYS A 74 -6.27 24.66 5.81
CA LYS A 74 -5.47 23.76 6.63
C LYS A 74 -4.26 23.33 5.82
N MET A 75 -3.08 23.35 6.39
CA MET A 75 -1.90 22.79 5.77
C MET A 75 -2.02 21.28 5.77
N VAL A 76 -2.01 20.66 4.59
CA VAL A 76 -2.03 19.20 4.44
C VAL A 76 -0.59 18.68 4.48
N LEU A 77 -0.30 17.76 5.36
CA LEU A 77 1.02 17.13 5.45
C LEU A 77 1.26 16.23 4.24
N ILE A 78 2.31 16.54 3.47
CA ILE A 78 2.71 15.76 2.29
C ILE A 78 3.82 14.77 2.64
N ASP A 79 4.84 15.19 3.41
CA ASP A 79 5.92 14.31 3.88
C ASP A 79 6.29 14.61 5.33
N GLY A 80 6.83 13.61 6.02
CA GLY A 80 7.24 13.68 7.42
C GLY A 80 6.26 13.06 8.41
N GLN A 81 5.18 12.40 7.94
CA GLN A 81 4.15 11.81 8.80
C GLN A 81 4.73 10.86 9.87
N GLN A 82 5.61 9.92 9.48
CA GLN A 82 6.21 8.98 10.44
C GLN A 82 7.07 9.69 11.49
N ARG A 83 7.81 10.73 11.09
CA ARG A 83 8.63 11.56 12.01
C ARG A 83 7.77 12.31 13.02
N ILE A 84 6.69 12.91 12.55
CA ILE A 84 5.72 13.61 13.40
C ILE A 84 5.07 12.64 14.38
N THR A 85 4.59 11.50 13.90
CA THR A 85 4.00 10.46 14.76
C THR A 85 5.01 9.93 15.78
N ALA A 86 6.27 9.72 15.38
CA ALA A 86 7.34 9.33 16.29
C ALA A 86 7.62 10.39 17.38
N MET A 87 7.66 11.67 17.00
CA MET A 87 7.80 12.76 17.97
C MET A 87 6.60 12.85 18.90
N ALA A 88 5.38 12.74 18.40
CA ALA A 88 4.17 12.73 19.23
C ALA A 88 4.18 11.54 20.22
N ALA A 89 4.56 10.36 19.77
CA ALA A 89 4.64 9.17 20.61
C ALA A 89 5.70 9.30 21.72
N ALA A 90 6.90 9.76 21.39
CA ALA A 90 8.03 9.80 22.34
C ALA A 90 8.03 11.05 23.23
N ILE A 91 7.59 12.21 22.73
CA ILE A 91 7.67 13.51 23.44
C ILE A 91 6.38 13.79 24.22
N VAL A 92 5.22 13.57 23.58
CA VAL A 92 3.91 13.86 24.21
C VAL A 92 3.34 12.63 24.90
N GLY A 93 3.85 11.45 24.61
CA GLY A 93 3.31 10.21 25.16
C GLY A 93 2.05 9.71 24.48
N GLN A 94 1.79 10.15 23.27
CA GLN A 94 0.63 9.69 22.51
C GLN A 94 0.77 8.22 22.14
N GLU A 95 -0.28 7.42 22.39
CA GLU A 95 -0.34 6.06 21.86
C GLU A 95 -0.50 6.07 20.34
N VAL A 96 0.08 5.09 19.69
CA VAL A 96 0.01 4.90 18.24
C VAL A 96 -0.59 3.54 17.93
N LEU A 97 -1.32 3.44 16.81
CA LEU A 97 -1.78 2.15 16.30
C LEU A 97 -0.62 1.43 15.63
N ASP A 98 -0.31 0.21 16.08
CA ASP A 98 0.68 -0.64 15.43
C ASP A 98 0.11 -1.27 14.13
N GLU A 99 0.90 -2.09 13.46
CA GLU A 99 0.54 -2.78 12.21
C GLU A 99 -0.66 -3.75 12.37
N HIS A 100 -1.02 -4.12 13.61
CA HIS A 100 -2.16 -4.97 13.97
C HIS A 100 -3.35 -4.16 14.52
N TYR A 101 -3.36 -2.85 14.34
CA TYR A 101 -4.38 -1.93 14.86
C TYR A 101 -4.55 -1.96 16.38
N LYS A 102 -3.48 -2.33 17.12
CA LYS A 102 -3.43 -2.28 18.58
C LYS A 102 -2.79 -0.97 19.02
N TRP A 103 -3.43 -0.33 19.99
CA TRP A 103 -2.85 0.84 20.62
C TRP A 103 -1.59 0.45 21.38
N LYS A 104 -0.49 1.11 21.06
CA LYS A 104 0.84 0.84 21.62
C LYS A 104 1.47 2.14 22.11
N ARG A 105 1.93 2.10 23.37
CA ARG A 105 2.80 3.14 23.92
C ARG A 105 4.24 2.88 23.49
N ILE A 106 4.90 3.88 22.94
CA ILE A 106 6.32 3.83 22.63
C ILE A 106 7.05 4.67 23.67
N SER A 107 7.71 4.02 24.61
CA SER A 107 8.48 4.68 25.67
C SER A 107 9.96 4.65 25.30
N ILE A 108 10.56 5.83 25.21
CA ILE A 108 11.99 6.02 24.98
C ILE A 108 12.64 6.37 26.32
N ALA A 109 13.59 5.56 26.71
CA ALA A 109 14.35 5.74 27.93
C ALA A 109 15.62 6.56 27.68
N PHE A 110 16.08 7.28 28.70
CA PHE A 110 17.29 8.07 28.68
C PHE A 110 18.16 7.80 29.89
N ASN A 111 19.46 7.61 29.68
CA ASN A 111 20.46 7.50 30.75
C ASN A 111 21.23 8.83 30.83
N PRO A 112 21.01 9.65 31.87
CA PRO A 112 21.70 10.93 32.02
C PRO A 112 23.23 10.81 32.19
N LEU A 113 23.70 9.71 32.78
CA LEU A 113 25.14 9.51 33.03
C LEU A 113 25.93 9.21 31.75
N GLU A 114 25.28 8.57 30.77
CA GLU A 114 25.90 8.20 29.50
C GLU A 114 25.40 9.08 28.34
N GLU A 115 24.43 9.95 28.60
CA GLU A 115 23.67 10.71 27.58
C GLU A 115 23.16 9.80 26.43
N LYS A 116 22.63 8.64 26.79
CA LYS A 116 22.25 7.59 25.86
C LYS A 116 20.74 7.32 25.87
N PHE A 117 20.16 7.17 24.66
CA PHE A 117 18.77 6.75 24.50
C PHE A 117 18.65 5.27 24.19
N GLU A 118 17.63 4.62 24.75
CA GLU A 118 17.26 3.23 24.44
C GLU A 118 15.74 3.07 24.40
N VAL A 119 15.27 2.01 23.74
CA VAL A 119 13.87 1.59 23.86
C VAL A 119 13.64 0.99 25.24
N ALA A 120 12.62 1.45 25.96
CA ALA A 120 12.30 0.96 27.28
C ALA A 120 12.09 -0.58 27.27
N ASN A 121 12.70 -1.26 28.23
CA ASN A 121 12.58 -2.71 28.43
C ASN A 121 12.63 -3.05 29.90
N ASN A 122 12.37 -4.32 30.25
CA ASN A 122 12.32 -4.77 31.64
C ASN A 122 13.61 -4.56 32.45
N ALA A 123 14.76 -4.52 31.83
CA ALA A 123 16.03 -4.24 32.50
C ALA A 123 16.15 -2.74 32.83
N ILE A 124 15.80 -1.90 31.88
CA ILE A 124 15.78 -0.44 32.02
C ILE A 124 14.80 -0.01 33.11
N LEU A 125 13.59 -0.58 33.12
CA LEU A 125 12.55 -0.27 34.12
C LEU A 125 12.97 -0.55 35.56
N LYS A 126 13.92 -1.46 35.77
CA LYS A 126 14.45 -1.83 37.10
C LYS A 126 15.70 -1.07 37.50
N SER A 127 16.26 -0.27 36.62
CA SER A 127 17.54 0.43 36.83
C SER A 127 17.31 1.88 37.26
N SER A 128 17.88 2.28 38.37
CA SER A 128 17.86 3.67 38.87
C SER A 128 18.62 4.66 37.95
N LYS A 129 19.52 4.14 37.09
CA LYS A 129 20.34 4.94 36.18
C LYS A 129 19.55 5.45 34.97
N TRP A 130 18.41 4.83 34.68
CA TRP A 130 17.60 5.17 33.52
C TRP A 130 16.34 5.92 33.89
N ILE A 131 16.06 6.98 33.17
CA ILE A 131 14.72 7.54 33.04
C ILE A 131 13.99 6.60 32.06
N SER A 132 13.02 5.87 32.55
CA SER A 132 12.37 4.80 31.77
C SER A 132 11.48 5.31 30.64
N ASP A 133 10.98 6.56 30.74
CA ASP A 133 10.20 7.26 29.71
C ASP A 133 10.51 8.75 29.77
N ILE A 134 10.94 9.34 28.66
CA ILE A 134 11.25 10.77 28.59
C ILE A 134 10.01 11.67 28.57
N ALA A 135 8.86 11.17 28.15
CA ALA A 135 7.67 12.02 27.95
C ALA A 135 7.25 12.77 29.22
N PRO A 136 7.18 12.18 30.41
CA PRO A 136 6.87 12.93 31.64
C PRO A 136 7.88 14.04 31.97
N VAL A 137 9.16 13.82 31.62
CA VAL A 137 10.24 14.81 31.85
C VAL A 137 10.09 16.02 30.92
N LEU A 138 9.44 15.84 29.77
CA LEU A 138 9.22 16.88 28.77
C LEU A 138 7.92 17.67 29.02
N GLU A 139 7.09 17.27 29.98
CA GLU A 139 5.88 18.02 30.33
C GLU A 139 6.22 19.42 30.91
N PRO A 140 5.41 20.46 30.58
CA PRO A 140 5.65 21.80 31.09
C PRO A 140 5.67 21.88 32.63
N ALA A 141 4.82 21.10 33.31
CA ALA A 141 4.70 21.06 34.75
C ALA A 141 5.76 20.21 35.49
N PHE A 142 6.73 19.65 34.78
CA PHE A 142 7.75 18.77 35.38
C PHE A 142 8.67 19.55 36.33
N ASP A 143 8.76 19.08 37.59
CA ASP A 143 9.67 19.63 38.60
C ASP A 143 11.10 19.04 38.41
N THR A 144 11.88 19.75 37.65
CA THR A 144 13.27 19.36 37.33
C THR A 144 14.14 19.30 38.60
N PHE A 145 13.95 20.23 39.55
CA PHE A 145 14.77 20.29 40.75
C PHE A 145 14.58 19.06 41.63
N SER A 146 13.33 18.78 41.98
CA SER A 146 13.00 17.63 42.83
C SER A 146 13.41 16.30 42.15
N PHE A 147 13.24 16.20 40.84
CA PHE A 147 13.67 15.05 40.10
C PHE A 147 15.18 14.83 40.14
N VAL A 148 15.97 15.87 39.86
CA VAL A 148 17.45 15.79 39.86
C VAL A 148 17.97 15.41 41.25
N MET A 149 17.36 15.97 42.31
CA MET A 149 17.72 15.65 43.68
C MET A 149 17.50 14.15 43.98
N ASP A 150 16.29 13.67 43.67
CA ASP A 150 15.95 12.23 43.90
C ASP A 150 16.80 11.29 43.03
N TYR A 151 17.05 11.62 41.75
CA TYR A 151 17.91 10.84 40.86
C TYR A 151 19.32 10.75 41.37
N CYS A 152 19.92 11.87 41.79
CA CYS A 152 21.29 11.89 42.30
C CYS A 152 21.42 11.14 43.63
N GLN A 153 20.42 11.21 44.49
CA GLN A 153 20.38 10.48 45.74
C GLN A 153 20.29 8.96 45.50
N LYS A 154 19.38 8.54 44.61
CA LYS A 154 19.20 7.10 44.27
C LYS A 154 20.41 6.47 43.63
N ASN A 155 21.23 7.23 42.93
CA ASN A 155 22.42 6.76 42.23
C ASN A 155 23.74 7.07 42.97
N GLU A 156 23.66 7.65 44.17
CA GLU A 156 24.82 7.99 45.01
C GLU A 156 25.82 8.96 44.34
N ILE A 157 25.31 9.93 43.58
CA ILE A 157 26.08 10.91 42.79
C ILE A 157 25.69 12.37 43.12
N SER A 158 25.45 12.64 44.40
CA SER A 158 25.03 13.98 44.87
C SER A 158 26.01 15.10 44.54
N ASP A 159 27.26 14.79 44.32
CA ASP A 159 28.31 15.71 43.84
C ASP A 159 28.15 16.13 42.37
N GLN A 160 27.41 15.37 41.58
CA GLN A 160 27.17 15.64 40.16
C GLN A 160 25.84 16.33 39.88
N MET A 161 25.12 16.81 40.90
CA MET A 161 23.77 17.38 40.78
C MET A 161 23.67 18.50 39.72
N SER A 162 24.66 19.39 39.67
CA SER A 162 24.70 20.47 38.67
C SER A 162 24.85 19.95 37.25
N GLN A 163 25.67 18.92 37.04
CA GLN A 163 25.87 18.28 35.75
C GLN A 163 24.59 17.58 35.27
N ILE A 164 23.96 16.79 36.15
CA ILE A 164 22.70 16.10 35.83
C ILE A 164 21.59 17.12 35.53
N ASN A 165 21.50 18.22 36.30
CA ASN A 165 20.53 19.28 36.00
C ASN A 165 20.72 19.87 34.58
N ASN A 166 21.96 20.13 34.19
CA ASN A 166 22.26 20.63 32.83
C ASN A 166 21.87 19.62 31.75
N ILE A 167 22.11 18.33 31.98
CA ILE A 167 21.74 17.24 31.03
C ILE A 167 20.21 17.14 30.92
N ILE A 168 19.48 17.21 32.03
CA ILE A 168 18.01 17.17 32.00
C ILE A 168 17.45 18.40 31.30
N ASN A 169 18.01 19.60 31.55
CA ASN A 169 17.59 20.81 30.83
C ASN A 169 17.88 20.72 29.33
N ARG A 170 19.01 20.11 28.94
CA ARG A 170 19.31 19.82 27.54
C ARG A 170 18.33 18.80 26.95
N LEU A 171 17.96 17.77 27.69
CA LEU A 171 16.89 16.84 27.24
C LEU A 171 15.58 17.60 27.00
N ARG A 172 15.15 18.45 27.92
CA ARG A 172 13.94 19.27 27.78
C ARG A 172 14.01 20.24 26.59
N SER A 173 15.20 20.73 26.23
CA SER A 173 15.38 21.64 25.10
C SER A 173 15.12 21.00 23.73
N ILE A 174 14.93 19.67 23.64
CA ILE A 174 14.54 18.99 22.39
C ILE A 174 13.26 19.62 21.80
N GLN A 175 12.33 20.04 22.63
CA GLN A 175 11.07 20.67 22.19
C GLN A 175 11.30 22.01 21.47
N ASN A 176 12.41 22.68 21.76
CA ASN A 176 12.79 23.97 21.15
C ASN A 176 13.62 23.82 19.88
N ILE A 177 13.99 22.60 19.51
CA ILE A 177 14.74 22.35 18.27
C ILE A 177 13.89 22.76 17.06
N SER A 178 14.50 23.57 16.20
CA SER A 178 13.84 24.04 14.97
C SER A 178 13.95 23.01 13.86
N LEU A 179 12.82 22.72 13.25
CA LEU A 179 12.70 21.88 12.05
C LEU A 179 12.28 22.74 10.86
N GLY A 180 12.87 22.47 9.70
CA GLY A 180 12.47 23.12 8.46
C GLY A 180 11.13 22.57 7.97
N VAL A 181 10.17 23.45 7.74
CA VAL A 181 8.87 23.13 7.15
C VAL A 181 8.76 23.83 5.80
N ILE A 182 8.68 23.03 4.74
CA ILE A 182 8.45 23.50 3.37
C ILE A 182 6.94 23.54 3.16
N THR A 183 6.39 24.73 2.98
CA THR A 183 4.97 24.92 2.67
C THR A 183 4.83 25.23 1.18
N LEU A 184 4.19 24.32 0.44
CA LEU A 184 3.88 24.48 -0.97
C LEU A 184 2.69 25.43 -1.13
N ASP A 185 2.76 26.25 -2.18
CA ASP A 185 1.74 27.28 -2.46
C ASP A 185 0.40 26.68 -2.87
N SER A 186 -0.68 27.37 -2.50
CA SER A 186 -2.06 26.98 -2.82
C SER A 186 -2.40 27.03 -4.32
N THR A 187 -1.62 27.76 -5.11
CA THR A 187 -1.79 27.85 -6.56
C THR A 187 -1.23 26.64 -7.32
N LEU A 188 -0.45 25.79 -6.65
CA LEU A 188 0.04 24.55 -7.26
C LEU A 188 -1.10 23.56 -7.40
N ASP A 189 -1.20 22.98 -8.60
CA ASP A 189 -2.04 21.82 -8.82
C ASP A 189 -1.39 20.54 -8.23
N ILE A 190 -2.18 19.50 -8.11
CA ILE A 190 -1.74 18.23 -7.52
C ILE A 190 -0.61 17.57 -8.32
N ASP A 191 -0.59 17.74 -9.65
CA ASP A 191 0.43 17.17 -10.52
C ASP A 191 1.78 17.82 -10.24
N SER A 192 1.80 19.14 -10.08
CA SER A 192 2.98 19.90 -9.68
C SER A 192 3.46 19.55 -8.27
N VAL A 193 2.53 19.38 -7.32
CA VAL A 193 2.86 18.94 -5.94
C VAL A 193 3.47 17.55 -5.95
N THR A 194 2.91 16.64 -6.76
CA THR A 194 3.43 15.29 -6.96
C THR A 194 4.84 15.31 -7.54
N GLU A 195 5.08 16.11 -8.56
CA GLU A 195 6.39 16.21 -9.20
C GLU A 195 7.44 16.77 -8.23
N ILE A 196 7.10 17.80 -7.47
CA ILE A 196 7.98 18.38 -6.43
C ILE A 196 8.31 17.30 -5.40
N PHE A 197 7.30 16.55 -4.95
CA PHE A 197 7.50 15.49 -3.96
C PHE A 197 8.43 14.39 -4.49
N ILE A 198 8.22 13.91 -5.73
CA ILE A 198 9.07 12.90 -6.37
C ILE A 198 10.53 13.39 -6.45
N ARG A 199 10.76 14.64 -6.84
CA ARG A 199 12.10 15.22 -6.95
C ARG A 199 12.82 15.32 -5.60
N ILE A 200 12.10 15.71 -4.54
CA ILE A 200 12.66 15.82 -3.19
C ILE A 200 13.00 14.44 -2.63
N ASN A 201 12.16 13.44 -2.87
CA ASN A 201 12.31 12.08 -2.34
C ASN A 201 13.04 11.12 -3.30
N SER A 202 13.68 11.60 -4.36
CA SER A 202 14.35 10.78 -5.39
C SER A 202 15.42 9.80 -4.85
N LYS A 203 15.74 9.85 -3.57
CA LYS A 203 16.59 8.89 -2.83
C LYS A 203 15.84 8.09 -1.74
N GLY A 204 14.51 8.25 -1.63
CA GLY A 204 13.64 7.56 -0.67
C GLY A 204 12.52 6.77 -1.35
N VAL A 205 11.55 6.30 -0.56
CA VAL A 205 10.34 5.68 -1.09
C VAL A 205 9.49 6.75 -1.77
N VAL A 206 9.41 6.70 -3.10
CA VAL A 206 8.60 7.63 -3.90
C VAL A 206 7.13 7.38 -3.60
N LEU A 207 6.39 8.41 -3.18
CA LEU A 207 4.93 8.33 -3.08
C LEU A 207 4.33 8.08 -4.47
N SER A 208 3.46 7.10 -4.53
CA SER A 208 2.72 6.78 -5.76
C SER A 208 1.53 7.73 -5.94
N GLN A 209 1.01 7.82 -7.17
CA GLN A 209 -0.26 8.53 -7.44
C GLN A 209 -1.41 8.01 -6.58
N ALA A 210 -1.37 6.72 -6.21
CA ALA A 210 -2.33 6.13 -5.29
C ALA A 210 -2.23 6.72 -3.88
N ASP A 211 -1.02 7.00 -3.38
CA ASP A 211 -0.82 7.64 -2.07
C ASP A 211 -1.41 9.04 -2.03
N PHE A 212 -1.26 9.79 -3.13
CA PHE A 212 -1.90 11.11 -3.27
C PHE A 212 -3.42 11.03 -3.29
N ALA A 213 -3.97 10.13 -4.11
CA ALA A 213 -5.39 9.90 -4.16
C ALA A 213 -5.93 9.54 -2.77
N MET A 214 -5.26 8.62 -2.07
CA MET A 214 -5.62 8.21 -0.73
C MET A 214 -5.50 9.35 0.30
N SER A 215 -4.52 10.22 0.17
CA SER A 215 -4.38 11.41 1.01
C SER A 215 -5.53 12.40 0.76
N LYS A 216 -5.84 12.68 -0.51
CA LYS A 216 -6.97 13.54 -0.90
C LYS A 216 -8.30 12.97 -0.41
N ILE A 217 -8.50 11.67 -0.55
CA ILE A 217 -9.69 10.98 -0.07
C ILE A 217 -9.82 11.13 1.45
N SER A 218 -8.75 10.89 2.21
CA SER A 218 -8.80 10.93 3.67
C SER A 218 -9.04 12.34 4.24
N SER A 219 -8.57 13.39 3.57
CA SER A 219 -8.75 14.77 4.01
C SER A 219 -10.17 15.32 3.78
N ASN A 220 -11.00 14.61 3.02
CA ASN A 220 -12.36 15.04 2.73
C ASN A 220 -13.36 14.44 3.74
N GLU A 221 -13.81 15.25 4.69
CA GLU A 221 -14.87 14.89 5.64
C GLU A 221 -16.27 15.18 5.09
N THR A 222 -16.39 16.13 4.15
CA THR A 222 -17.67 16.63 3.64
C THR A 222 -18.43 15.56 2.86
N TYR A 223 -17.72 14.80 2.01
CA TYR A 223 -18.30 13.78 1.13
C TYR A 223 -17.92 12.36 1.59
N SER A 224 -17.67 12.17 2.89
CA SER A 224 -17.35 10.86 3.49
C SER A 224 -16.08 10.20 2.90
N GLY A 225 -15.13 10.99 2.45
CA GLY A 225 -13.87 10.49 1.92
C GLY A 225 -13.08 9.69 2.96
N ASN A 226 -13.07 10.14 4.22
CA ASN A 226 -12.46 9.43 5.34
C ASN A 226 -13.06 8.02 5.54
N ILE A 227 -14.38 7.84 5.38
CA ILE A 227 -15.04 6.53 5.45
C ILE A 227 -14.62 5.64 4.28
N THR A 228 -14.59 6.20 3.05
CA THR A 228 -14.11 5.49 1.87
C THR A 228 -12.68 5.02 2.05
N ARG A 229 -11.82 5.87 2.62
CA ARG A 229 -10.44 5.54 2.92
C ARG A 229 -10.33 4.36 3.89
N LYS A 230 -11.04 4.41 5.02
CA LYS A 230 -11.07 3.34 6.02
C LYS A 230 -11.59 2.03 5.43
N THR A 231 -12.63 2.10 4.61
CA THR A 231 -13.17 0.93 3.91
C THR A 231 -12.09 0.23 3.09
N ILE A 232 -11.31 0.98 2.32
CA ILE A 232 -10.22 0.42 1.51
C ILE A 232 -9.12 -0.18 2.41
N ASP A 233 -8.62 0.60 3.38
CA ASP A 233 -7.50 0.19 4.21
C ASP A 233 -7.82 -1.04 5.05
N TYR A 234 -8.97 -1.04 5.74
CA TYR A 234 -9.38 -2.17 6.59
C TYR A 234 -9.72 -3.42 5.77
N PHE A 235 -10.34 -3.25 4.60
CA PHE A 235 -10.58 -4.38 3.71
C PHE A 235 -9.28 -5.07 3.28
N CYS A 236 -8.31 -4.30 2.80
CA CYS A 236 -7.03 -4.83 2.36
C CYS A 236 -6.25 -5.45 3.52
N HIS A 237 -6.29 -4.82 4.70
CA HIS A 237 -5.65 -5.39 5.90
C HIS A 237 -6.28 -6.72 6.31
N LEU A 238 -7.61 -6.83 6.34
CA LEU A 238 -8.31 -8.06 6.71
C LEU A 238 -8.09 -9.22 5.71
N LEU A 239 -7.82 -8.93 4.44
CA LEU A 239 -7.41 -9.96 3.48
C LEU A 239 -6.01 -10.52 3.79
N GLU A 240 -5.13 -9.74 4.41
CA GLU A 240 -3.77 -10.15 4.78
C GLU A 240 -3.69 -10.71 6.19
N SER A 241 -4.34 -10.05 7.15
CA SER A 241 -4.33 -10.36 8.59
C SER A 241 -5.77 -10.50 9.13
N PRO A 242 -6.44 -11.62 8.83
CA PRO A 242 -7.84 -11.85 9.23
C PRO A 242 -8.07 -11.82 10.75
N GLU A 243 -7.04 -12.17 11.53
CA GLU A 243 -7.05 -12.20 12.99
C GLU A 243 -7.28 -10.85 13.64
N ASP A 244 -6.95 -9.75 12.94
CA ASP A 244 -7.01 -8.40 13.47
C ASP A 244 -8.42 -7.76 13.43
N LEU A 245 -9.45 -8.50 12.96
CA LEU A 245 -10.84 -8.00 12.90
C LEU A 245 -11.35 -7.45 14.24
N LYS A 246 -11.01 -8.11 15.35
CA LYS A 246 -11.42 -7.68 16.69
C LYS A 246 -10.71 -6.41 17.11
N ASP A 247 -9.44 -6.28 16.78
CA ASP A 247 -8.61 -5.13 17.16
C ASP A 247 -9.03 -3.90 16.35
N ILE A 248 -9.32 -4.02 15.07
CA ILE A 248 -9.93 -2.96 14.25
C ILE A 248 -11.27 -2.52 14.85
N LYS A 249 -12.16 -3.46 15.20
CA LYS A 249 -13.45 -3.14 15.78
C LYS A 249 -13.33 -2.39 17.12
N ASN A 250 -12.33 -2.72 17.92
CA ASN A 250 -12.11 -2.12 19.23
C ASN A 250 -11.41 -0.75 19.13
N SER A 251 -10.50 -0.59 18.18
CA SER A 251 -9.73 0.66 17.99
C SER A 251 -10.52 1.73 17.25
N ASP A 252 -11.47 1.35 16.39
CA ASP A 252 -12.30 2.28 15.62
C ASP A 252 -13.80 1.93 15.76
N THR A 253 -14.35 2.16 16.95
CA THR A 253 -15.75 1.86 17.27
C THR A 253 -16.74 2.64 16.43
N VAL A 254 -16.37 3.84 15.98
CA VAL A 254 -17.20 4.68 15.11
C VAL A 254 -17.36 4.01 13.74
N PHE A 255 -16.27 3.66 13.09
CA PHE A 255 -16.32 2.98 11.80
C PHE A 255 -16.97 1.59 11.94
N ALA A 256 -16.72 0.87 13.03
CA ALA A 256 -17.31 -0.45 13.29
C ALA A 256 -18.84 -0.43 13.42
N SER A 257 -19.44 0.75 13.63
CA SER A 257 -20.91 0.92 13.64
C SER A 257 -21.52 1.26 12.28
N LEU A 258 -20.70 1.44 11.23
CA LEU A 258 -21.15 1.84 9.91
C LEU A 258 -21.46 0.62 9.01
N PRO A 259 -22.34 0.77 8.01
CA PRO A 259 -22.62 -0.28 7.01
C PRO A 259 -21.38 -0.74 6.24
N GLU A 260 -20.41 0.15 6.05
CA GLU A 260 -19.14 -0.12 5.37
C GLU A 260 -18.32 -1.18 6.10
N PHE A 261 -18.32 -1.19 7.43
CA PHE A 261 -17.67 -2.25 8.20
C PHE A 261 -18.34 -3.61 7.96
N ASP A 262 -19.68 -3.64 7.92
CA ASP A 262 -20.41 -4.86 7.59
C ASP A 262 -20.11 -5.36 6.16
N ALA A 263 -19.88 -4.44 5.23
CA ALA A 263 -19.54 -4.79 3.85
C ALA A 263 -18.14 -5.41 3.70
N ILE A 264 -17.20 -5.18 4.63
CA ILE A 264 -15.81 -5.66 4.52
C ILE A 264 -15.43 -6.78 5.50
N LYS A 265 -16.16 -6.97 6.62
CA LYS A 265 -15.80 -7.94 7.68
C LYS A 265 -15.66 -9.39 7.18
N TRP A 266 -16.31 -9.74 6.07
CA TRP A 266 -16.21 -11.04 5.43
C TRP A 266 -14.78 -11.38 4.99
N ALA A 267 -13.94 -10.37 4.69
CA ALA A 267 -12.54 -10.56 4.31
C ALA A 267 -11.72 -11.29 5.38
N ALA A 268 -12.13 -11.18 6.65
CA ALA A 268 -11.51 -11.89 7.76
C ALA A 268 -11.94 -13.37 7.88
N THR A 269 -12.97 -13.80 7.14
CA THR A 269 -13.53 -15.15 7.30
C THR A 269 -13.10 -16.13 6.21
N LYS A 270 -12.52 -15.65 5.12
CA LYS A 270 -12.19 -16.46 3.95
C LYS A 270 -10.76 -16.26 3.50
N SER A 271 -10.00 -17.34 3.46
CA SER A 271 -8.66 -17.35 2.86
C SER A 271 -8.73 -17.28 1.33
N ASN A 272 -7.94 -16.39 0.74
CA ASN A 272 -7.82 -16.29 -0.71
C ASN A 272 -6.34 -16.26 -1.11
N PRO A 273 -5.80 -17.37 -1.65
CA PRO A 273 -4.39 -17.45 -2.03
C PRO A 273 -4.06 -16.79 -3.37
N ILE A 274 -5.07 -16.35 -4.15
CA ILE A 274 -4.87 -15.89 -5.54
C ILE A 274 -4.78 -14.37 -5.61
N TYR A 275 -5.73 -13.67 -5.00
CA TYR A 275 -5.91 -12.23 -5.16
C TYR A 275 -6.04 -11.54 -3.80
N LYS A 276 -4.89 -11.21 -3.20
CA LYS A 276 -4.80 -10.32 -2.05
C LYS A 276 -4.52 -8.91 -2.56
N THR A 277 -5.42 -8.00 -2.26
CA THR A 277 -5.36 -6.62 -2.77
C THR A 277 -4.71 -5.68 -1.76
N THR A 278 -3.93 -4.74 -2.27
CA THR A 278 -3.49 -3.55 -1.55
C THR A 278 -4.49 -2.40 -1.79
N TYR A 279 -4.38 -1.32 -1.02
CA TYR A 279 -5.20 -0.12 -1.25
C TYR A 279 -5.03 0.43 -2.68
N ASN A 280 -3.83 0.34 -3.26
CA ASN A 280 -3.57 0.75 -4.63
C ASN A 280 -4.36 -0.11 -5.63
N ASP A 281 -4.48 -1.41 -5.37
CA ASP A 281 -5.22 -2.33 -6.23
C ASP A 281 -6.72 -2.00 -6.21
N ILE A 282 -7.31 -1.86 -5.01
CA ILE A 282 -8.75 -1.54 -4.86
C ILE A 282 -9.07 -0.17 -5.47
N LEU A 283 -8.23 0.84 -5.20
CA LEU A 283 -8.41 2.17 -5.75
C LEU A 283 -8.37 2.14 -7.28
N ARG A 284 -7.40 1.44 -7.86
CA ARG A 284 -7.25 1.26 -9.31
C ARG A 284 -8.45 0.53 -9.91
N VAL A 285 -8.92 -0.54 -9.27
CA VAL A 285 -10.11 -1.29 -9.71
C VAL A 285 -11.34 -0.39 -9.69
N ALA A 286 -11.62 0.26 -8.55
CA ALA A 286 -12.78 1.12 -8.38
C ALA A 286 -12.80 2.28 -9.39
N PHE A 287 -11.66 2.95 -9.55
CA PHE A 287 -11.51 4.04 -10.48
C PHE A 287 -11.68 3.59 -11.95
N THR A 288 -10.98 2.53 -12.35
CA THR A 288 -11.04 2.04 -13.74
C THR A 288 -12.45 1.63 -14.12
N TYR A 289 -13.13 0.86 -13.24
CA TYR A 289 -14.45 0.36 -13.57
C TYR A 289 -15.52 1.46 -13.60
N LYS A 290 -15.51 2.41 -12.65
CA LYS A 290 -16.59 3.40 -12.53
C LYS A 290 -16.39 4.58 -13.46
N PHE A 291 -15.18 5.14 -13.48
CA PHE A 291 -14.88 6.35 -14.26
C PHE A 291 -14.43 6.06 -15.69
N LYS A 292 -14.23 4.79 -16.06
CA LYS A 292 -13.72 4.38 -17.39
C LYS A 292 -12.39 5.05 -17.72
N ARG A 293 -11.51 5.19 -16.70
CA ARG A 293 -10.20 5.81 -16.77
C ARG A 293 -9.16 4.96 -16.06
N GLY A 294 -7.92 4.99 -16.52
CA GLY A 294 -6.84 4.16 -15.96
C GLY A 294 -5.79 4.93 -15.19
N ARG A 295 -5.72 6.24 -15.32
CA ARG A 295 -4.66 7.07 -14.72
C ARG A 295 -5.11 7.63 -13.38
N LEU A 296 -4.44 7.24 -12.29
CA LEU A 296 -4.80 7.72 -10.94
C LEU A 296 -4.60 9.23 -10.74
N ALA A 297 -3.75 9.88 -11.56
CA ALA A 297 -3.66 11.34 -11.60
C ALA A 297 -5.00 11.99 -12.03
N ASP A 298 -5.74 11.35 -12.93
CA ASP A 298 -7.08 11.82 -13.31
C ASP A 298 -8.06 11.72 -12.13
N LEU A 299 -7.97 10.67 -11.30
CA LEU A 299 -8.79 10.55 -10.11
C LEU A 299 -8.54 11.72 -9.15
N VAL A 300 -7.28 12.04 -8.89
CA VAL A 300 -6.93 13.16 -7.99
C VAL A 300 -7.49 14.48 -8.54
N SER A 301 -7.40 14.69 -9.85
CA SER A 301 -7.97 15.88 -10.51
C SER A 301 -9.49 15.95 -10.35
N LEU A 302 -10.20 14.84 -10.55
CA LEU A 302 -11.66 14.76 -10.36
C LEU A 302 -12.07 15.02 -8.92
N LEU A 303 -11.37 14.43 -7.95
CA LEU A 303 -11.60 14.65 -6.51
C LEU A 303 -11.24 16.08 -6.07
N SER A 304 -10.58 16.86 -6.91
CA SER A 304 -10.37 18.30 -6.72
C SER A 304 -11.39 19.16 -7.47
N GLY A 305 -12.36 18.53 -8.13
CA GLY A 305 -13.41 19.26 -8.88
C GLY A 305 -13.03 19.68 -10.29
N ARG A 306 -11.91 19.16 -10.86
CA ARG A 306 -11.45 19.57 -12.19
C ARG A 306 -12.33 19.03 -13.30
N ASP A 307 -12.87 19.94 -14.08
CA ASP A 307 -13.53 19.64 -15.36
C ASP A 307 -12.46 19.43 -16.45
N PHE A 308 -12.46 18.26 -17.11
CA PHE A 308 -11.46 17.96 -18.14
C PHE A 308 -11.72 18.65 -19.48
N GLU A 309 -12.95 19.14 -19.72
CA GLU A 309 -13.33 19.86 -20.94
C GLU A 309 -13.02 21.34 -20.82
N THR A 310 -13.54 21.99 -19.76
CA THR A 310 -13.34 23.42 -19.52
C THR A 310 -12.06 23.76 -18.80
N ARG A 311 -11.43 22.78 -18.14
CA ARG A 311 -10.26 22.92 -17.24
C ARG A 311 -10.52 23.80 -16.02
N GLU A 312 -11.76 24.09 -15.71
CA GLU A 312 -12.19 24.85 -14.54
C GLU A 312 -12.43 23.90 -13.34
N PHE A 313 -12.49 24.47 -12.15
CA PHE A 313 -12.82 23.73 -10.92
C PHE A 313 -14.29 23.98 -10.55
N LYS A 314 -15.06 22.89 -10.41
CA LYS A 314 -16.49 22.88 -10.09
C LYS A 314 -16.75 21.99 -8.89
N ILE A 315 -17.48 22.52 -7.90
CA ILE A 315 -17.82 21.78 -6.67
C ILE A 315 -18.70 20.56 -6.98
N GLU A 316 -19.56 20.68 -7.99
CA GLU A 316 -20.45 19.59 -8.42
C GLU A 316 -19.66 18.38 -8.94
N ILE A 317 -18.51 18.61 -9.60
CA ILE A 317 -17.62 17.53 -10.06
C ILE A 317 -16.90 16.87 -8.87
N GLU A 318 -16.47 17.66 -7.89
CA GLU A 318 -15.87 17.12 -6.67
C GLU A 318 -16.86 16.22 -5.92
N GLU A 319 -18.06 16.73 -5.61
CA GLU A 319 -19.11 15.99 -4.92
C GLU A 319 -19.48 14.69 -5.64
N ASP A 320 -19.77 14.78 -6.94
CA ASP A 320 -20.13 13.62 -7.77
C ASP A 320 -18.99 12.59 -7.84
N SER A 321 -17.75 13.05 -7.95
CA SER A 321 -16.57 12.18 -7.98
C SER A 321 -16.36 11.42 -6.66
N PHE A 322 -16.54 12.07 -5.52
CA PHE A 322 -16.46 11.38 -4.21
C PHE A 322 -17.58 10.36 -4.05
N LYS A 323 -18.79 10.70 -4.44
CA LYS A 323 -19.95 9.79 -4.40
C LYS A 323 -19.73 8.57 -5.29
N GLN A 324 -19.34 8.78 -6.55
CA GLN A 324 -19.04 7.70 -7.49
C GLN A 324 -17.91 6.81 -7.00
N LEU A 325 -16.86 7.39 -6.41
CA LEU A 325 -15.74 6.63 -5.87
C LEU A 325 -16.16 5.77 -4.69
N HIS A 326 -16.94 6.32 -3.77
CA HIS A 326 -17.47 5.59 -2.61
C HIS A 326 -18.31 4.38 -3.06
N GLU A 327 -19.27 4.60 -3.98
CA GLU A 327 -20.07 3.54 -4.58
C GLU A 327 -19.20 2.47 -5.26
N ALA A 328 -18.17 2.91 -5.99
CA ALA A 328 -17.25 2.02 -6.69
C ALA A 328 -16.43 1.15 -5.72
N VAL A 329 -15.96 1.74 -4.64
CA VAL A 329 -15.24 1.00 -3.59
C VAL A 329 -16.15 -0.04 -2.94
N LEU A 330 -17.40 0.32 -2.59
CA LEU A 330 -18.36 -0.64 -2.03
C LEU A 330 -18.65 -1.81 -2.99
N GLN A 331 -18.68 -1.56 -4.30
CA GLN A 331 -18.81 -2.66 -5.29
C GLN A 331 -17.54 -3.51 -5.37
N ALA A 332 -16.36 -2.90 -5.29
CA ALA A 332 -15.10 -3.62 -5.36
C ALA A 332 -14.81 -4.47 -4.12
N VAL A 333 -15.27 -4.05 -2.93
CA VAL A 333 -15.13 -4.82 -1.68
C VAL A 333 -16.32 -5.74 -1.40
N ASN A 334 -17.35 -5.71 -2.25
CA ASN A 334 -18.53 -6.57 -2.07
C ASN A 334 -18.16 -8.04 -2.19
N GLN A 335 -18.55 -8.85 -1.18
CA GLN A 335 -18.23 -10.26 -1.10
C GLN A 335 -18.64 -11.04 -2.36
N THR A 336 -19.90 -10.88 -2.80
CA THR A 336 -20.42 -11.60 -3.97
C THR A 336 -19.66 -11.27 -5.24
N ASN A 337 -19.32 -9.99 -5.45
CA ASN A 337 -18.56 -9.54 -6.62
C ASN A 337 -17.15 -10.13 -6.60
N TYR A 338 -16.50 -10.02 -5.45
CA TYR A 338 -15.12 -10.48 -5.26
C TYR A 338 -15.01 -12.01 -5.45
N GLU A 339 -15.90 -12.77 -4.81
CA GLU A 339 -15.92 -14.23 -4.91
C GLU A 339 -16.26 -14.72 -6.32
N ARG A 340 -17.25 -14.11 -6.99
CA ARG A 340 -17.58 -14.46 -8.38
C ARG A 340 -16.42 -14.18 -9.32
N TYR A 341 -15.75 -13.05 -9.15
CA TYR A 341 -14.54 -12.78 -9.94
C TYR A 341 -13.45 -13.82 -9.68
N LEU A 342 -13.22 -14.21 -8.44
CA LEU A 342 -12.26 -15.29 -8.12
C LEU A 342 -12.63 -16.63 -8.75
N MET A 343 -13.92 -16.95 -8.83
CA MET A 343 -14.39 -18.15 -9.54
C MET A 343 -14.01 -18.07 -11.03
N ILE A 344 -14.15 -16.91 -11.66
CA ILE A 344 -13.74 -16.70 -13.06
C ILE A 344 -12.22 -16.88 -13.20
N VAL A 345 -11.43 -16.30 -12.29
CA VAL A 345 -9.96 -16.47 -12.29
C VAL A 345 -9.58 -17.95 -12.16
N ARG A 346 -10.20 -18.68 -11.22
CA ARG A 346 -9.99 -20.13 -11.06
C ARG A 346 -10.43 -20.93 -12.29
N SER A 347 -11.55 -20.57 -12.90
CA SER A 347 -12.04 -21.23 -14.12
C SER A 347 -11.12 -21.04 -15.33
N THR A 348 -10.21 -20.07 -15.27
CA THR A 348 -9.13 -19.91 -16.25
C THR A 348 -8.03 -20.96 -16.08
N GLY A 349 -7.92 -21.59 -14.89
CA GLY A 349 -6.82 -22.47 -14.48
C GLY A 349 -5.78 -21.78 -13.57
N ILE A 350 -6.07 -20.55 -13.14
CA ILE A 350 -5.20 -19.77 -12.25
C ILE A 350 -5.58 -20.09 -10.81
N VAL A 351 -4.88 -21.03 -10.18
CA VAL A 351 -5.20 -21.54 -8.84
C VAL A 351 -4.36 -20.92 -7.73
N ARG A 352 -3.24 -20.26 -8.07
CA ARG A 352 -2.39 -19.55 -7.10
C ARG A 352 -1.72 -18.31 -7.70
N LYS A 353 -1.37 -17.35 -6.83
CA LYS A 353 -0.77 -16.06 -7.20
C LYS A 353 0.55 -16.19 -8.00
N SER A 354 1.35 -17.21 -7.70
CA SER A 354 2.66 -17.41 -8.39
C SER A 354 2.55 -17.71 -9.89
N LEU A 355 1.37 -18.08 -10.37
CA LEU A 355 1.10 -18.24 -11.81
C LEU A 355 0.93 -16.92 -12.55
N ILE A 356 0.82 -15.81 -11.81
CA ILE A 356 0.64 -14.47 -12.37
C ILE A 356 1.81 -13.58 -11.96
N ARG A 357 2.52 -13.05 -12.95
CA ARG A 357 3.67 -12.16 -12.71
C ARG A 357 3.26 -10.75 -12.29
N SER A 358 2.19 -10.22 -12.84
CA SER A 358 1.71 -8.85 -12.60
C SER A 358 0.32 -8.85 -11.99
N GLN A 359 0.19 -8.28 -10.78
CA GLN A 359 -1.10 -8.05 -10.11
C GLN A 359 -2.07 -7.23 -10.98
N ASN A 360 -1.54 -6.35 -11.85
CA ASN A 360 -2.35 -5.53 -12.73
C ASN A 360 -3.23 -6.33 -13.71
N VAL A 361 -2.84 -7.56 -14.04
CA VAL A 361 -3.70 -8.46 -14.83
C VAL A 361 -5.00 -8.75 -14.09
N LEU A 362 -4.90 -9.05 -12.79
CA LEU A 362 -6.08 -9.31 -11.95
C LEU A 362 -6.86 -8.03 -11.69
N ASN A 363 -6.19 -6.90 -11.45
CA ASN A 363 -6.83 -5.62 -11.21
C ASN A 363 -7.69 -5.18 -12.40
N PHE A 364 -7.15 -5.24 -13.62
CA PHE A 364 -7.93 -4.91 -14.80
C PHE A 364 -9.06 -5.92 -15.04
N GLY A 365 -8.78 -7.22 -14.90
CA GLY A 365 -9.81 -8.26 -15.02
C GLY A 365 -10.99 -8.03 -14.08
N TYR A 366 -10.71 -7.60 -12.83
CA TYR A 366 -11.76 -7.29 -11.86
C TYR A 366 -12.53 -6.01 -12.22
N ALA A 367 -11.83 -4.95 -12.64
CA ALA A 367 -12.45 -3.73 -13.12
C ALA A 367 -13.37 -3.99 -14.32
N LEU A 368 -12.91 -4.79 -15.28
CA LEU A 368 -13.69 -5.20 -16.45
C LEU A 368 -14.94 -6.01 -16.03
N TYR A 369 -14.78 -6.98 -15.13
CA TYR A 369 -15.88 -7.76 -14.58
C TYR A 369 -16.98 -6.87 -13.97
N LEU A 370 -16.59 -5.92 -13.09
CA LEU A 370 -17.53 -4.99 -12.46
C LEU A 370 -18.21 -4.09 -13.49
N ALA A 371 -17.45 -3.60 -14.47
CA ALA A 371 -17.97 -2.71 -15.51
C ALA A 371 -18.97 -3.42 -16.45
N LEU A 372 -18.72 -4.68 -16.81
CA LEU A 372 -19.65 -5.49 -17.61
C LEU A 372 -20.92 -5.83 -16.84
N ARG A 373 -20.79 -6.10 -15.51
CA ARG A 373 -21.97 -6.29 -14.64
C ARG A 373 -22.83 -5.04 -14.55
N GLU A 374 -22.24 -3.87 -14.43
CA GLU A 374 -22.95 -2.58 -14.40
C GLU A 374 -23.75 -2.38 -15.72
N ARG A 375 -23.19 -2.83 -16.86
CA ARG A 375 -23.86 -2.89 -18.16
C ARG A 375 -24.95 -3.96 -18.29
N LYS A 376 -25.13 -4.81 -17.27
CA LYS A 376 -26.10 -5.92 -17.25
C LYS A 376 -25.86 -6.95 -18.36
N ILE A 377 -24.60 -7.17 -18.73
CA ILE A 377 -24.20 -8.26 -19.63
C ILE A 377 -24.49 -9.61 -18.96
N ASP A 378 -24.81 -10.63 -19.75
CA ASP A 378 -25.07 -11.99 -19.24
C ASP A 378 -23.85 -12.56 -18.50
N SER A 379 -24.10 -13.29 -17.41
CA SER A 379 -23.02 -13.78 -16.53
C SER A 379 -22.08 -14.75 -17.25
N ASN A 380 -22.58 -15.59 -18.16
CA ASN A 380 -21.74 -16.54 -18.91
C ASN A 380 -20.88 -15.80 -19.93
N GLU A 381 -21.42 -14.74 -20.53
CA GLU A 381 -20.69 -13.89 -21.46
C GLU A 381 -19.60 -13.10 -20.73
N ILE A 382 -19.89 -12.52 -19.55
CA ILE A 382 -18.89 -11.88 -18.69
C ILE A 382 -17.75 -12.86 -18.36
N GLU A 383 -18.10 -14.08 -17.95
CA GLU A 383 -17.10 -15.10 -17.64
C GLU A 383 -16.19 -15.38 -18.84
N GLN A 384 -16.75 -15.54 -20.03
CA GLN A 384 -15.99 -15.80 -21.24
C GLN A 384 -15.06 -14.63 -21.61
N ILE A 385 -15.58 -13.40 -21.57
CA ILE A 385 -14.79 -12.19 -21.87
C ILE A 385 -13.63 -12.07 -20.90
N VAL A 386 -13.90 -12.09 -19.60
CA VAL A 386 -12.88 -11.89 -18.56
C VAL A 386 -11.83 -13.00 -18.60
N ARG A 387 -12.23 -14.26 -18.73
CA ARG A 387 -11.32 -15.40 -18.80
C ARG A 387 -10.37 -15.31 -20.01
N ARG A 388 -10.89 -15.02 -21.19
CA ARG A 388 -10.09 -14.84 -22.40
C ARG A 388 -9.16 -13.64 -22.30
N TRP A 389 -9.64 -12.53 -21.73
CA TRP A 389 -8.83 -11.34 -21.51
C TRP A 389 -7.68 -11.58 -20.53
N LEU A 390 -7.90 -12.33 -19.44
CA LEU A 390 -6.84 -12.73 -18.52
C LEU A 390 -5.74 -13.52 -19.24
N ALA A 391 -6.11 -14.52 -20.02
CA ALA A 391 -5.14 -15.33 -20.79
C ALA A 391 -4.35 -14.48 -21.79
N LEU A 392 -5.04 -13.65 -22.58
CA LEU A 392 -4.41 -12.73 -23.54
C LEU A 392 -3.40 -11.81 -22.86
N THR A 393 -3.78 -11.16 -21.77
CA THR A 393 -2.93 -10.16 -21.09
C THR A 393 -1.71 -10.77 -20.42
N ILE A 394 -1.79 -12.03 -19.95
CA ILE A 394 -0.63 -12.77 -19.45
C ILE A 394 0.32 -13.10 -20.59
N LEU A 395 -0.20 -13.64 -21.70
CA LEU A 395 0.62 -14.04 -22.86
C LEU A 395 1.31 -12.85 -23.54
N THR A 396 0.66 -11.71 -23.60
CA THR A 396 1.20 -10.51 -24.25
C THR A 396 2.02 -9.62 -23.32
N GLY A 397 1.90 -9.81 -22.01
CA GLY A 397 2.53 -8.93 -21.00
C GLY A 397 1.94 -7.52 -20.99
N ARG A 398 0.69 -7.36 -21.41
CA ARG A 398 0.01 -6.08 -21.70
C ARG A 398 0.09 -5.03 -20.58
N TYR A 399 0.07 -5.45 -19.31
CA TYR A 399 0.09 -4.55 -18.15
C TYR A 399 1.44 -4.54 -17.41
N SER A 400 2.54 -4.84 -18.12
CA SER A 400 3.86 -4.98 -17.49
C SER A 400 4.70 -3.68 -17.47
N SER A 401 4.57 -2.81 -18.47
CA SER A 401 5.40 -1.60 -18.62
C SER A 401 4.69 -0.31 -18.23
N SER A 402 3.49 -0.08 -18.72
CA SER A 402 2.72 1.16 -18.50
C SER A 402 1.27 0.84 -18.14
N PRO A 403 1.00 0.27 -16.95
CA PRO A 403 -0.31 -0.27 -16.63
C PRO A 403 -1.43 0.79 -16.67
N GLU A 404 -1.19 2.01 -16.23
CA GLU A 404 -2.21 3.06 -16.19
C GLU A 404 -2.67 3.48 -17.59
N SER A 405 -1.73 3.67 -18.53
CA SER A 405 -2.06 4.02 -19.91
C SER A 405 -2.76 2.87 -20.63
N SER A 406 -2.34 1.63 -20.34
CA SER A 406 -2.98 0.44 -20.91
C SER A 406 -4.39 0.24 -20.36
N PHE A 407 -4.60 0.45 -19.06
CA PHE A 407 -5.94 0.42 -18.44
C PHE A 407 -6.86 1.46 -19.05
N ASP A 408 -6.38 2.71 -19.18
CA ASP A 408 -7.13 3.81 -19.77
C ASP A 408 -7.56 3.50 -21.20
N TYR A 409 -6.64 2.98 -22.01
CA TYR A 409 -6.90 2.59 -23.37
C TYR A 409 -7.92 1.44 -23.46
N ASP A 410 -7.68 0.35 -22.72
CA ASP A 410 -8.49 -0.86 -22.84
C ASP A 410 -9.91 -0.66 -22.31
N ILE A 411 -10.07 0.01 -21.17
CA ILE A 411 -11.42 0.22 -20.61
C ILE A 411 -12.26 1.09 -21.54
N LYS A 412 -11.68 2.16 -22.12
CA LYS A 412 -12.37 3.00 -23.08
C LYS A 412 -12.76 2.22 -24.32
N ARG A 413 -11.86 1.36 -24.82
CA ARG A 413 -12.12 0.54 -26.00
C ARG A 413 -13.23 -0.49 -25.76
N PHE A 414 -13.24 -1.20 -24.64
CA PHE A 414 -14.33 -2.10 -24.28
C PHE A 414 -15.69 -1.40 -24.25
N PHE A 415 -15.72 -0.12 -23.88
CA PHE A 415 -16.95 0.65 -23.77
C PHE A 415 -17.26 1.55 -24.97
N SER A 416 -16.42 1.55 -26.01
CA SER A 416 -16.69 2.18 -27.30
C SER A 416 -17.43 1.28 -28.29
N TYR A 417 -17.58 -0.01 -27.95
CA TYR A 417 -18.35 -0.98 -28.73
C TYR A 417 -19.67 -1.31 -28.02
N ASP A 418 -20.73 -1.53 -28.80
CA ASP A 418 -22.01 -1.99 -28.26
C ASP A 418 -21.87 -3.42 -27.71
N ASP A 419 -21.20 -4.30 -28.44
CA ASP A 419 -20.82 -5.63 -27.99
C ASP A 419 -19.35 -5.64 -27.54
N PRO A 420 -19.08 -5.82 -26.22
CA PRO A 420 -17.71 -5.89 -25.70
C PRO A 420 -16.87 -7.04 -26.28
N THR A 421 -17.54 -8.09 -26.82
CA THR A 421 -16.83 -9.23 -27.43
C THR A 421 -16.12 -8.84 -28.73
N GLU A 422 -16.54 -7.79 -29.42
CA GLU A 422 -15.90 -7.30 -30.64
C GLU A 422 -14.48 -6.81 -30.36
N TYR A 423 -14.32 -5.98 -29.34
CA TYR A 423 -12.99 -5.49 -28.96
C TYR A 423 -12.06 -6.65 -28.52
N LEU A 424 -12.59 -7.60 -27.75
CA LEU A 424 -11.85 -8.81 -27.37
C LEU A 424 -11.38 -9.57 -28.61
N LYS A 425 -12.26 -9.89 -29.55
CA LYS A 425 -11.94 -10.63 -30.81
C LYS A 425 -10.91 -9.89 -31.65
N LEU A 426 -11.05 -8.58 -31.80
CA LEU A 426 -10.10 -7.76 -32.56
C LEU A 426 -8.71 -7.77 -31.91
N THR A 427 -8.64 -7.66 -30.58
CA THR A 427 -7.37 -7.68 -29.85
C THR A 427 -6.70 -9.06 -29.92
N GLU A 428 -7.47 -10.14 -29.77
CA GLU A 428 -6.95 -11.50 -29.93
C GLU A 428 -6.42 -11.74 -31.34
N ALA A 429 -7.15 -11.37 -32.38
CA ALA A 429 -6.73 -11.54 -33.77
C ALA A 429 -5.44 -10.76 -34.07
N GLY A 430 -5.29 -9.57 -33.48
CA GLY A 430 -4.08 -8.76 -33.67
C GLY A 430 -2.87 -9.28 -32.90
N GLU A 431 -3.04 -9.57 -31.60
CA GLU A 431 -1.91 -9.89 -30.70
C GLU A 431 -1.57 -11.38 -30.66
N LEU A 432 -2.56 -12.27 -30.79
CA LEU A 432 -2.38 -13.73 -30.80
C LEU A 432 -2.49 -14.32 -32.21
N SER A 433 -1.92 -13.64 -33.19
CA SER A 433 -1.88 -14.06 -34.58
C SER A 433 -1.11 -15.37 -34.80
N ASP A 434 -1.20 -15.96 -35.99
CA ASP A 434 -0.40 -17.11 -36.35
C ASP A 434 1.11 -16.90 -36.15
N ALA A 435 1.60 -15.70 -36.42
CA ALA A 435 2.99 -15.34 -36.18
C ALA A 435 3.36 -15.38 -34.68
N PHE A 436 2.44 -14.97 -33.79
CA PHE A 436 2.65 -15.12 -32.36
C PHE A 436 2.84 -16.59 -31.97
N TRP A 437 1.94 -17.48 -32.38
CA TRP A 437 1.97 -18.88 -32.00
C TRP A 437 3.13 -19.66 -32.62
N LYS A 438 3.42 -19.43 -33.91
CA LYS A 438 4.42 -20.21 -34.67
C LYS A 438 5.86 -19.71 -34.50
N VAL A 439 6.04 -18.42 -34.20
CA VAL A 439 7.38 -17.81 -34.13
C VAL A 439 7.65 -17.19 -32.76
N ASN A 440 6.83 -16.20 -32.32
CA ASN A 440 7.13 -15.42 -31.14
C ASN A 440 7.10 -16.26 -29.86
N LEU A 441 6.08 -17.09 -29.68
CA LEU A 441 5.96 -17.96 -28.51
C LEU A 441 7.10 -18.98 -28.46
N VAL A 442 7.44 -19.60 -29.61
CA VAL A 442 8.52 -20.57 -29.68
C VAL A 442 9.86 -19.96 -29.25
N GLN A 443 10.17 -18.75 -29.73
CA GLN A 443 11.37 -18.02 -29.30
C GLN A 443 11.36 -17.68 -27.79
N ARG A 444 10.21 -17.33 -27.24
CA ARG A 444 10.04 -16.96 -25.82
C ARG A 444 10.09 -18.16 -24.87
N LEU A 445 9.89 -19.36 -25.36
CA LEU A 445 10.11 -20.60 -24.60
C LEU A 445 11.60 -20.93 -24.43
N ASN A 446 12.48 -20.30 -25.21
CA ASN A 446 13.93 -20.43 -25.10
C ASN A 446 14.47 -19.58 -23.93
N THR A 447 14.09 -19.93 -22.72
CA THR A 447 14.48 -19.28 -21.48
C THR A 447 14.59 -20.31 -20.36
N SER A 448 15.50 -20.07 -19.42
CA SER A 448 15.63 -20.87 -18.19
C SER A 448 14.75 -20.40 -17.04
N VAL A 449 14.02 -19.28 -17.22
CA VAL A 449 13.24 -18.65 -16.14
C VAL A 449 11.95 -19.42 -15.90
N ALA A 450 11.90 -20.20 -14.83
CA ALA A 450 10.73 -20.99 -14.42
C ALA A 450 9.49 -20.13 -14.09
N SER A 451 9.66 -18.87 -13.73
CA SER A 451 8.58 -17.90 -13.57
C SER A 451 8.18 -17.18 -14.85
N SER A 452 8.60 -17.70 -16.01
CA SER A 452 8.20 -17.17 -17.31
C SER A 452 6.67 -17.19 -17.44
N PRO A 453 6.03 -16.10 -17.92
CA PRO A 453 4.58 -16.07 -18.13
C PRO A 453 4.11 -17.18 -19.10
N TYR A 454 4.95 -17.61 -20.02
CA TYR A 454 4.64 -18.67 -20.98
C TYR A 454 4.63 -20.05 -20.33
N PHE A 455 5.59 -20.33 -19.43
CA PHE A 455 5.57 -21.56 -18.64
C PHE A 455 4.42 -21.58 -17.66
N ASN A 456 4.14 -20.44 -17.01
CA ASN A 456 2.97 -20.31 -16.15
C ASN A 456 1.67 -20.56 -16.92
N MET A 457 1.53 -20.03 -18.14
CA MET A 457 0.36 -20.29 -18.99
C MET A 457 0.27 -21.74 -19.47
N PHE A 458 1.40 -22.42 -19.66
CA PHE A 458 1.41 -23.87 -19.89
C PHE A 458 0.84 -24.62 -18.69
N LEU A 459 1.27 -24.27 -17.46
CA LEU A 459 0.70 -24.88 -16.23
C LEU A 459 -0.80 -24.55 -16.07
N VAL A 460 -1.21 -23.30 -16.35
CA VAL A 460 -2.62 -22.89 -16.38
C VAL A 460 -3.42 -23.72 -17.37
N ALA A 461 -2.89 -23.99 -18.56
CA ALA A 461 -3.55 -24.83 -19.54
C ALA A 461 -3.69 -26.30 -19.06
N GLN A 462 -2.66 -26.83 -18.40
CA GLN A 462 -2.70 -28.16 -17.80
C GLN A 462 -3.75 -28.28 -16.68
N VAL A 463 -3.82 -27.25 -15.80
CA VAL A 463 -4.89 -27.18 -14.77
C VAL A 463 -6.27 -27.16 -15.43
N LYS A 464 -6.44 -26.31 -16.46
CA LYS A 464 -7.70 -26.21 -17.21
C LYS A 464 -8.08 -27.49 -17.93
N GLY A 465 -7.07 -28.24 -18.41
CA GLY A 465 -7.25 -29.55 -19.06
C GLY A 465 -7.41 -30.72 -18.08
N HIS A 466 -7.32 -30.47 -16.77
CA HIS A 466 -7.29 -31.50 -15.72
C HIS A 466 -6.16 -32.52 -15.93
N ASP A 467 -5.01 -32.04 -16.44
CA ASP A 467 -3.87 -32.88 -16.73
C ASP A 467 -3.25 -33.42 -15.43
N ARG A 468 -2.80 -34.67 -15.51
CA ARG A 468 -1.99 -35.26 -14.43
C ARG A 468 -0.56 -34.74 -14.49
N GLY A 469 0.08 -34.66 -13.33
CA GLY A 469 1.48 -34.34 -13.27
C GLY A 469 2.34 -35.40 -13.98
N PHE A 470 3.50 -34.97 -14.46
CA PHE A 470 4.41 -35.87 -15.16
C PHE A 470 4.77 -37.08 -14.27
N LEU A 471 4.70 -38.29 -14.81
CA LEU A 471 4.87 -39.57 -14.12
C LEU A 471 3.88 -39.84 -12.97
N SER A 472 2.86 -39.02 -12.77
CA SER A 472 1.82 -39.25 -11.78
C SER A 472 0.64 -40.01 -12.38
N THR A 473 0.15 -41.00 -11.66
CA THR A 473 -1.04 -41.77 -12.07
C THR A 473 -2.34 -41.25 -11.44
N GLN A 474 -2.26 -40.47 -10.36
CA GLN A 474 -3.41 -40.09 -9.56
C GLN A 474 -3.50 -38.57 -9.26
N VAL A 475 -2.36 -37.88 -9.16
CA VAL A 475 -2.32 -36.47 -8.75
C VAL A 475 -2.26 -35.58 -9.99
N ASP A 476 -3.19 -34.64 -10.08
CA ASP A 476 -3.25 -33.65 -11.14
C ASP A 476 -2.32 -32.45 -10.88
N VAL A 477 -2.10 -31.64 -11.90
CA VAL A 477 -1.24 -30.45 -11.81
C VAL A 477 -1.80 -29.42 -10.85
N GLU A 478 -3.12 -29.29 -10.75
CA GLU A 478 -3.76 -28.37 -9.80
C GLU A 478 -3.38 -28.71 -8.34
N SER A 479 -3.57 -29.96 -7.95
CA SER A 479 -3.22 -30.44 -6.61
C SER A 479 -1.74 -30.29 -6.29
N MET A 480 -0.86 -30.48 -7.29
CA MET A 480 0.59 -30.28 -7.13
C MET A 480 0.93 -28.81 -6.94
N LEU A 481 0.26 -27.91 -7.67
CA LEU A 481 0.46 -26.46 -7.54
C LEU A 481 -0.02 -25.95 -6.18
N GLU A 482 -1.08 -26.51 -5.62
CA GLU A 482 -1.60 -26.13 -4.30
C GLU A 482 -0.75 -26.67 -3.15
N ASN A 483 -0.16 -27.85 -3.31
CA ASN A 483 0.55 -28.56 -2.23
C ASN A 483 2.08 -28.62 -2.46
N ARG A 484 2.57 -29.69 -3.11
CA ARG A 484 4.00 -29.99 -3.24
C ARG A 484 4.35 -30.51 -4.63
N GLY A 485 4.52 -29.59 -5.57
CA GLY A 485 5.04 -29.89 -6.89
C GLY A 485 6.41 -29.26 -7.14
N ASP A 486 7.22 -29.94 -7.91
CA ASP A 486 8.56 -29.49 -8.32
C ASP A 486 8.67 -29.41 -9.84
N ILE A 487 9.51 -28.48 -10.32
CA ILE A 487 9.93 -28.42 -11.70
C ILE A 487 11.08 -29.41 -11.92
N HIS A 488 10.93 -30.27 -12.91
CA HIS A 488 11.93 -31.27 -13.26
C HIS A 488 12.31 -31.11 -14.75
N HIS A 489 13.56 -31.48 -15.10
CA HIS A 489 13.98 -31.54 -16.49
C HIS A 489 13.46 -32.83 -17.11
N LEU A 490 12.67 -32.75 -18.18
CA LEU A 490 12.15 -33.89 -18.92
C LEU A 490 13.32 -34.79 -19.41
N PHE A 491 14.34 -34.17 -20.00
CA PHE A 491 15.61 -34.80 -20.26
C PHE A 491 16.57 -34.50 -19.10
N PRO A 492 16.96 -35.51 -18.28
CA PRO A 492 17.69 -35.30 -17.04
C PRO A 492 19.00 -34.52 -17.22
N LYS A 493 19.19 -33.48 -16.41
CA LYS A 493 20.39 -32.63 -16.46
C LYS A 493 21.71 -33.43 -16.44
N ASN A 494 21.82 -34.40 -15.54
CA ASN A 494 23.04 -35.19 -15.37
C ASN A 494 23.34 -36.01 -16.63
N TYR A 495 22.33 -36.55 -17.28
CA TYR A 495 22.50 -37.29 -18.54
C TYR A 495 23.01 -36.38 -19.66
N LEU A 496 22.36 -35.22 -19.83
CA LEU A 496 22.73 -34.27 -20.89
C LEU A 496 24.14 -33.69 -20.67
N THR A 497 24.49 -33.36 -19.43
CA THR A 497 25.84 -32.88 -19.10
C THR A 497 26.92 -33.91 -19.41
N LYS A 498 26.70 -35.20 -19.05
CA LYS A 498 27.62 -36.29 -19.35
C LYS A 498 27.80 -36.53 -20.86
N ASN A 499 26.78 -36.19 -21.65
CA ASN A 499 26.82 -36.30 -23.12
C ASN A 499 27.24 -34.98 -23.80
N GLY A 500 27.85 -34.04 -23.09
CA GLY A 500 28.42 -32.82 -23.66
C GLY A 500 27.43 -31.76 -24.10
N VAL A 501 26.15 -31.88 -23.72
CA VAL A 501 25.12 -30.88 -24.06
C VAL A 501 25.36 -29.64 -23.19
N PRO A 502 25.51 -28.45 -23.78
CA PRO A 502 25.75 -27.22 -23.02
C PRO A 502 24.53 -26.81 -22.19
N GLN A 503 24.78 -26.16 -21.03
CA GLN A 503 23.73 -25.76 -20.08
C GLN A 503 22.65 -24.92 -20.74
N SER A 504 22.98 -24.04 -21.65
CA SER A 504 22.04 -23.20 -22.39
C SER A 504 21.01 -23.99 -23.22
N MET A 505 21.31 -25.22 -23.59
CA MET A 505 20.41 -26.07 -24.39
C MET A 505 19.46 -26.91 -23.51
N TYR A 506 19.91 -27.39 -22.34
CA TYR A 506 19.05 -28.23 -21.50
C TYR A 506 18.31 -27.45 -20.40
N ASN A 507 18.83 -26.30 -20.01
CA ASN A 507 18.22 -25.48 -18.95
C ASN A 507 17.24 -24.48 -19.57
N GLN A 508 16.15 -24.99 -20.12
CA GLN A 508 15.14 -24.24 -20.84
C GLN A 508 13.73 -24.67 -20.41
N VAL A 509 12.79 -23.73 -20.43
CA VAL A 509 11.37 -23.98 -20.12
C VAL A 509 10.79 -25.10 -20.97
N ALA A 510 11.21 -25.24 -22.23
CA ALA A 510 10.80 -26.34 -23.11
C ALA A 510 11.22 -27.73 -22.61
N ASN A 511 12.20 -27.80 -21.69
CA ASN A 511 12.66 -29.06 -21.06
C ASN A 511 12.10 -29.20 -19.64
N TYR A 512 11.13 -28.36 -19.20
CA TYR A 512 10.56 -28.41 -17.87
C TYR A 512 9.23 -29.13 -17.85
N VAL A 513 9.05 -29.99 -16.86
CA VAL A 513 7.78 -30.65 -16.52
C VAL A 513 7.49 -30.45 -15.05
N PHE A 514 6.22 -30.55 -14.69
CA PHE A 514 5.78 -30.42 -13.30
C PHE A 514 5.44 -31.79 -12.76
N LEU A 515 6.04 -32.16 -11.63
CA LEU A 515 5.83 -33.46 -11.01
C LEU A 515 5.81 -33.40 -9.47
N GLN A 516 5.35 -34.46 -8.84
CA GLN A 516 5.32 -34.57 -7.40
C GLN A 516 6.76 -34.59 -6.83
N GLN A 517 6.96 -33.90 -5.70
CA GLN A 517 8.25 -33.82 -5.03
C GLN A 517 8.80 -35.19 -4.65
N GLU A 518 7.95 -36.10 -4.19
CA GLU A 518 8.32 -37.46 -3.79
C GLU A 518 8.84 -38.29 -5.00
N ILE A 519 8.22 -38.09 -6.17
CA ILE A 519 8.69 -38.73 -7.41
C ILE A 519 10.02 -38.11 -7.85
N ASN A 520 10.14 -36.78 -7.77
CA ASN A 520 11.37 -36.08 -8.12
C ASN A 520 12.57 -36.56 -7.27
N ILE A 521 12.36 -36.79 -5.98
CA ILE A 521 13.41 -37.33 -5.08
C ILE A 521 13.81 -38.76 -5.47
N LYS A 522 12.84 -39.61 -5.84
CA LYS A 522 13.10 -41.03 -6.18
C LYS A 522 13.82 -41.21 -7.51
N ILE A 523 13.68 -40.29 -8.45
CA ILE A 523 14.29 -40.39 -9.79
C ILE A 523 15.63 -39.65 -9.94
N ARG A 524 16.06 -38.94 -8.87
CA ARG A 524 17.40 -38.33 -8.78
C ARG A 524 18.46 -39.36 -8.44
#